data_a1b24d583534e2fde00c5ae3baf51c7c
#
_entry.id   a1b24d583534e2fde00c5ae3baf51c7c
#
_cell.length_a   1.000
_cell.length_b   1.000
_cell.length_c   1.000
_cell.angle_alpha   90.00
_cell.angle_beta   90.00
_cell.angle_gamma   90.00
#
_symmetry.space_group_name_H-M   'P 1'
#
loop_
_entity.id
_entity.type
_entity.pdbx_description
1 polymer ?
#
loop_
_entity_poly.entity_id
_entity_poly.type
_entity_poly.pdbx_seq_one_letter_code
_entity_poly.pdbx_strand_id
1 'polypeptide(L)'
;ASEFNGILRNRFGRGDSTDRGAVAVEAALIFPVLVLMLFGIIEFSLFLRDHVALSAAVRSGARTASAEPRMSTFSTDAAGAVLRAGTGMPFSTVEEMWVYEANAGGYPTNGGSTSGTTGSFTSCTTNCLVFHYSGSSFTQSSGSWSHTLVNACPGDAGMTNVGVFIKANHRFVSGIFGNTVDITDHAVLRFEPIPASQLLQSGQCKP
;
A
#
# COMPACT_ATOMS: atom_id res chain seq x y z
N ALA A 1 8.61 44.12 -73.02
CA ALA A 1 8.84 42.84 -72.29
C ALA A 1 10.02 42.99 -71.32
N SER A 2 10.00 43.89 -70.33
CA SER A 2 11.06 44.01 -69.33
C SER A 2 10.64 44.81 -68.08
N GLU A 3 9.46 44.55 -67.54
CA GLU A 3 9.05 45.24 -66.29
C GLU A 3 8.22 44.40 -65.35
N PHE A 4 8.41 43.07 -65.32
CA PHE A 4 7.61 42.20 -64.41
C PHE A 4 8.45 41.35 -63.43
N ASN A 5 9.75 41.66 -63.22
CA ASN A 5 10.62 40.85 -62.38
C ASN A 5 11.13 41.55 -61.10
N GLY A 6 10.49 42.62 -60.65
CA GLY A 6 10.96 43.43 -59.51
C GLY A 6 10.18 43.36 -58.22
N ILE A 7 9.08 42.59 -58.08
CA ILE A 7 8.15 42.75 -56.92
C ILE A 7 8.11 41.55 -55.95
N LEU A 8 8.82 40.47 -56.21
CA LEU A 8 8.74 39.28 -55.31
C LEU A 8 9.94 39.05 -54.41
N ARG A 9 10.81 40.02 -54.20
CA ARG A 9 12.06 39.80 -53.47
C ARG A 9 12.22 40.50 -52.12
N ASN A 10 11.15 40.99 -51.49
CA ASN A 10 11.27 41.68 -50.23
C ASN A 10 10.14 41.40 -49.25
N ARG A 11 9.82 40.12 -49.00
CA ARG A 11 8.92 39.74 -47.91
C ARG A 11 9.43 38.55 -47.05
N PHE A 12 10.72 38.33 -46.98
CA PHE A 12 11.26 37.65 -45.81
C PHE A 12 11.78 38.73 -44.86
N GLY A 13 10.83 39.26 -44.10
CA GLY A 13 11.09 40.26 -43.09
C GLY A 13 12.20 39.72 -42.17
N ARG A 14 13.21 40.54 -42.02
CA ARG A 14 14.25 40.50 -41.02
C ARG A 14 13.54 40.40 -39.66
N GLY A 15 13.28 39.18 -39.18
CA GLY A 15 12.78 38.96 -37.83
C GLY A 15 13.78 39.62 -36.87
N ASP A 16 13.31 40.58 -36.15
CA ASP A 16 14.10 41.45 -35.29
C ASP A 16 14.86 40.58 -34.28
N SER A 17 16.16 40.69 -34.19
CA SER A 17 17.01 39.90 -33.29
C SER A 17 16.69 40.20 -31.81
N THR A 18 16.03 41.31 -31.52
CA THR A 18 15.52 41.71 -30.21
C THR A 18 14.35 40.86 -29.77
N ASP A 19 13.40 40.47 -30.64
CA ASP A 19 12.25 39.66 -30.31
C ASP A 19 12.66 38.23 -29.94
N ARG A 20 13.70 37.70 -30.56
CA ARG A 20 14.26 36.36 -30.22
C ARG A 20 14.88 36.32 -28.83
N GLY A 21 15.53 37.40 -28.41
CA GLY A 21 16.08 37.52 -27.06
C GLY A 21 14.99 37.60 -25.98
N ALA A 22 13.92 38.36 -26.23
CA ALA A 22 12.80 38.49 -25.31
C ALA A 22 12.10 37.12 -25.09
N VAL A 23 11.80 36.41 -26.18
CA VAL A 23 11.19 35.06 -26.12
C VAL A 23 12.09 34.06 -25.40
N ALA A 24 13.41 34.13 -25.57
CA ALA A 24 14.35 33.25 -24.87
C ALA A 24 14.36 33.50 -23.38
N VAL A 25 14.29 34.74 -22.93
CA VAL A 25 14.20 35.11 -21.50
C VAL A 25 12.87 34.65 -20.89
N GLU A 26 11.76 34.86 -21.59
CA GLU A 26 10.44 34.41 -21.16
C GLU A 26 10.39 32.88 -21.02
N ALA A 27 10.89 32.15 -22.01
CA ALA A 27 10.99 30.68 -21.97
C ALA A 27 11.89 30.22 -20.81
N ALA A 28 13.01 30.89 -20.55
CA ALA A 28 13.93 30.55 -19.46
C ALA A 28 13.29 30.71 -18.06
N LEU A 29 12.32 31.62 -17.91
CA LEU A 29 11.59 31.81 -16.65
C LEU A 29 10.45 30.80 -16.48
N ILE A 30 9.76 30.44 -17.55
CA ILE A 30 8.61 29.54 -17.51
C ILE A 30 9.06 28.07 -17.45
N PHE A 31 10.12 27.71 -18.20
CA PHE A 31 10.57 26.32 -18.35
C PHE A 31 10.89 25.62 -17.02
N PRO A 32 11.62 26.21 -16.05
CA PRO A 32 11.88 25.58 -14.76
C PRO A 32 10.59 25.25 -14.00
N VAL A 33 9.58 26.12 -14.04
CA VAL A 33 8.30 25.91 -13.37
C VAL A 33 7.55 24.75 -14.01
N LEU A 34 7.53 24.67 -15.34
CA LEU A 34 6.89 23.56 -16.07
C LEU A 34 7.59 22.23 -15.75
N VAL A 35 8.92 22.21 -15.69
CA VAL A 35 9.69 21.02 -15.36
C VAL A 35 9.40 20.55 -13.93
N LEU A 36 9.36 21.46 -12.96
CA LEU A 36 8.98 21.15 -11.58
C LEU A 36 7.58 20.58 -11.48
N MET A 37 6.60 21.16 -12.21
CA MET A 37 5.24 20.63 -12.24
C MET A 37 5.18 19.22 -12.86
N LEU A 38 5.96 18.98 -13.92
CA LEU A 38 6.02 17.66 -14.56
C LEU A 38 6.59 16.61 -13.61
N PHE A 39 7.69 16.91 -12.93
CA PHE A 39 8.24 16.00 -11.91
C PHE A 39 7.27 15.77 -10.76
N GLY A 40 6.58 16.82 -10.30
CA GLY A 40 5.55 16.69 -9.26
C GLY A 40 4.42 15.73 -9.65
N ILE A 41 3.93 15.82 -10.89
CA ILE A 41 2.88 14.91 -11.40
C ILE A 41 3.40 13.46 -11.46
N ILE A 42 4.62 13.25 -11.94
CA ILE A 42 5.22 11.91 -12.03
C ILE A 42 5.36 11.29 -10.63
N GLU A 43 5.97 12.03 -9.69
CA GLU A 43 6.19 11.55 -8.31
C GLU A 43 4.87 11.23 -7.61
N PHE A 44 3.89 12.12 -7.71
CA PHE A 44 2.59 11.89 -7.10
C PHE A 44 1.87 10.68 -7.69
N SER A 45 2.00 10.46 -9.00
CA SER A 45 1.42 9.29 -9.67
C SER A 45 2.05 7.98 -9.18
N LEU A 46 3.38 7.96 -8.99
CA LEU A 46 4.09 6.80 -8.45
C LEU A 46 3.72 6.53 -6.99
N PHE A 47 3.63 7.58 -6.18
CA PHE A 47 3.17 7.49 -4.79
C PHE A 47 1.75 6.91 -4.69
N LEU A 48 0.81 7.42 -5.49
CA LEU A 48 -0.57 6.90 -5.51
C LEU A 48 -0.62 5.44 -5.96
N ARG A 49 0.17 5.06 -6.95
CA ARG A 49 0.27 3.67 -7.41
C ARG A 49 0.67 2.74 -6.26
N ASP A 50 1.72 3.10 -5.52
CA ASP A 50 2.22 2.29 -4.41
C ASP A 50 1.19 2.24 -3.26
N HIS A 51 0.52 3.35 -2.96
CA HIS A 51 -0.55 3.40 -1.96
C HIS A 51 -1.75 2.51 -2.33
N VAL A 52 -2.19 2.55 -3.59
CA VAL A 52 -3.29 1.69 -4.08
C VAL A 52 -2.90 0.22 -4.05
N ALA A 53 -1.66 -0.11 -4.43
CA ALA A 53 -1.14 -1.48 -4.37
C ALA A 53 -1.07 -1.99 -2.92
N LEU A 54 -0.64 -1.14 -1.98
CA LEU A 54 -0.61 -1.43 -0.55
C LEU A 54 -2.02 -1.72 -0.02
N SER A 55 -2.99 -0.85 -0.33
CA SER A 55 -4.40 -1.04 0.05
C SER A 55 -5.01 -2.34 -0.51
N ALA A 56 -4.69 -2.68 -1.75
CA ALA A 56 -5.12 -3.95 -2.34
C ALA A 56 -4.50 -5.16 -1.62
N ALA A 57 -3.21 -5.06 -1.28
CA ALA A 57 -2.46 -6.09 -0.60
C ALA A 57 -3.03 -6.39 0.81
N VAL A 58 -3.23 -5.37 1.66
CA VAL A 58 -3.77 -5.57 3.01
C VAL A 58 -5.17 -6.17 3.00
N ARG A 59 -6.03 -5.71 2.08
CA ARG A 59 -7.39 -6.25 1.93
C ARG A 59 -7.39 -7.71 1.47
N SER A 60 -6.52 -8.06 0.53
CA SER A 60 -6.37 -9.44 0.05
C SER A 60 -5.86 -10.36 1.17
N GLY A 61 -4.84 -9.91 1.92
CA GLY A 61 -4.32 -10.64 3.07
C GLY A 61 -5.37 -10.87 4.16
N ALA A 62 -6.07 -9.80 4.56
CA ALA A 62 -7.12 -9.87 5.58
C ALA A 62 -8.26 -10.81 5.15
N ARG A 63 -8.66 -10.78 3.87
CA ARG A 63 -9.69 -11.66 3.31
C ARG A 63 -9.27 -13.13 3.35
N THR A 64 -8.02 -13.42 2.98
CA THR A 64 -7.50 -14.79 3.03
C THR A 64 -7.42 -15.28 4.48
N ALA A 65 -6.86 -14.47 5.40
CA ALA A 65 -6.81 -14.83 6.81
C ALA A 65 -8.21 -15.09 7.40
N SER A 66 -9.19 -14.24 7.06
CA SER A 66 -10.57 -14.37 7.59
C SER A 66 -11.29 -15.62 7.13
N ALA A 67 -10.95 -16.14 5.94
CA ALA A 67 -11.56 -17.34 5.37
C ALA A 67 -10.97 -18.65 5.94
N GLU A 68 -9.90 -18.56 6.73
CA GLU A 68 -9.16 -19.72 7.26
C GLU A 68 -9.16 -19.76 8.79
N PRO A 69 -10.35 -19.69 9.46
CA PRO A 69 -10.42 -19.70 10.91
C PRO A 69 -9.84 -21.01 11.46
N ARG A 70 -8.97 -20.89 12.48
CA ARG A 70 -8.34 -22.03 13.18
C ARG A 70 -7.43 -22.92 12.31
N MET A 71 -7.09 -22.50 11.09
CA MET A 71 -6.08 -23.15 10.26
C MET A 71 -4.68 -22.71 10.70
N SER A 72 -3.74 -23.65 10.83
CA SER A 72 -2.37 -23.32 11.21
C SER A 72 -1.63 -22.46 10.17
N THR A 73 -2.12 -22.44 8.93
CA THR A 73 -1.53 -21.72 7.81
C THR A 73 -2.14 -20.33 7.58
N PHE A 74 -3.21 -19.95 8.30
CA PHE A 74 -3.97 -18.72 8.03
C PHE A 74 -3.10 -17.47 7.85
N SER A 75 -2.04 -17.33 8.62
CA SER A 75 -1.16 -16.17 8.57
C SER A 75 -0.16 -16.22 7.41
N THR A 76 0.36 -17.41 7.09
CA THR A 76 1.27 -17.60 5.95
C THR A 76 0.52 -17.52 4.62
N ASP A 77 -0.72 -17.98 4.57
CA ASP A 77 -1.57 -17.89 3.40
C ASP A 77 -2.02 -16.43 3.17
N ALA A 78 -2.30 -15.69 4.26
CA ALA A 78 -2.49 -14.24 4.21
C ALA A 78 -1.27 -13.52 3.63
N ALA A 79 -0.07 -13.88 4.07
CA ALA A 79 1.18 -13.32 3.56
C ALA A 79 1.39 -13.61 2.07
N GLY A 80 1.06 -14.83 1.63
CA GLY A 80 1.03 -15.20 0.22
C GLY A 80 0.01 -14.42 -0.60
N ALA A 81 -1.16 -14.11 -0.03
CA ALA A 81 -2.19 -13.30 -0.67
C ALA A 81 -1.77 -11.84 -0.83
N VAL A 82 -1.08 -11.28 0.19
CA VAL A 82 -0.45 -9.95 0.12
C VAL A 82 0.52 -9.87 -1.04
N LEU A 83 1.41 -10.85 -1.20
CA LEU A 83 2.36 -10.91 -2.32
C LEU A 83 1.68 -10.90 -3.68
N ARG A 84 0.62 -11.69 -3.84
CA ARG A 84 -0.11 -11.76 -5.12
C ARG A 84 -0.86 -10.48 -5.46
N ALA A 85 -1.39 -9.79 -4.47
CA ALA A 85 -2.20 -8.59 -4.67
C ALA A 85 -1.37 -7.30 -4.76
N GLY A 86 -0.23 -7.23 -4.08
CA GLY A 86 0.61 -6.04 -3.99
C GLY A 86 1.63 -5.87 -5.11
N THR A 87 1.50 -6.56 -6.24
CA THR A 87 2.48 -6.53 -7.36
C THR A 87 2.69 -5.14 -7.99
N GLY A 88 1.84 -4.19 -7.67
CA GLY A 88 1.98 -2.80 -8.15
C GLY A 88 3.10 -2.01 -7.46
N MET A 89 3.62 -2.48 -6.32
CA MET A 89 4.73 -1.86 -5.60
C MET A 89 5.92 -2.82 -5.46
N PRO A 90 7.17 -2.30 -5.30
CA PRO A 90 8.32 -3.14 -5.02
C PRO A 90 8.27 -3.67 -3.57
N PHE A 91 8.16 -4.99 -3.38
CA PHE A 91 8.14 -5.57 -2.02
C PHE A 91 9.42 -5.35 -1.21
N SER A 92 10.55 -5.05 -1.88
CA SER A 92 11.79 -4.66 -1.20
C SER A 92 11.67 -3.37 -0.38
N THR A 93 10.61 -2.60 -0.59
CA THR A 93 10.30 -1.39 0.18
C THR A 93 9.41 -1.65 1.39
N VAL A 94 8.86 -2.87 1.53
CA VAL A 94 8.07 -3.26 2.70
C VAL A 94 9.01 -3.52 3.87
N GLU A 95 8.86 -2.73 4.92
CA GLU A 95 9.62 -2.91 6.16
C GLU A 95 9.09 -4.10 6.96
N GLU A 96 7.77 -4.10 7.18
CA GLU A 96 7.12 -5.16 7.95
C GLU A 96 5.65 -5.31 7.54
N MET A 97 5.16 -6.52 7.74
CA MET A 97 3.76 -6.87 7.62
C MET A 97 3.31 -7.57 8.91
N TRP A 98 2.17 -7.19 9.45
CA TRP A 98 1.59 -7.82 10.63
C TRP A 98 0.30 -8.54 10.27
N VAL A 99 0.11 -9.72 10.88
CA VAL A 99 -1.18 -10.41 10.94
C VAL A 99 -1.55 -10.47 12.42
N TYR A 100 -2.66 -9.84 12.81
CA TYR A 100 -2.95 -9.60 14.22
C TYR A 100 -4.43 -9.75 14.55
N GLU A 101 -4.68 -10.06 15.84
CA GLU A 101 -6.02 -9.96 16.41
C GLU A 101 -6.38 -8.47 16.57
N ALA A 102 -7.48 -8.06 15.93
CA ALA A 102 -7.90 -6.68 15.96
C ALA A 102 -8.98 -6.44 17.04
N ASN A 103 -8.84 -5.31 17.72
CA ASN A 103 -9.92 -4.80 18.59
C ASN A 103 -11.04 -4.16 17.76
N ALA A 104 -12.07 -3.64 18.43
CA ALA A 104 -13.22 -3.00 17.76
C ALA A 104 -12.84 -1.71 16.99
N GLY A 105 -11.70 -1.08 17.32
CA GLY A 105 -11.17 0.07 16.60
C GLY A 105 -10.24 -0.30 15.45
N GLY A 106 -9.97 -1.59 15.23
CA GLY A 106 -9.11 -2.07 14.15
C GLY A 106 -7.60 -2.15 14.49
N TYR A 107 -7.22 -1.93 15.74
CA TYR A 107 -5.82 -1.96 16.20
C TYR A 107 -5.45 -3.30 16.82
N PRO A 108 -4.14 -3.66 16.84
CA PRO A 108 -3.66 -4.87 17.51
C PRO A 108 -4.05 -4.90 18.99
N THR A 109 -4.59 -6.04 19.45
CA THR A 109 -4.94 -6.21 20.86
C THR A 109 -3.70 -6.42 21.74
N ASN A 110 -2.65 -7.02 21.18
CA ASN A 110 -1.43 -7.45 21.90
C ASN A 110 -1.76 -8.27 23.18
N GLY A 111 -2.81 -9.11 23.10
CA GLY A 111 -3.31 -9.89 24.23
C GLY A 111 -4.23 -9.11 25.18
N GLY A 112 -4.54 -7.87 24.87
CA GLY A 112 -5.50 -7.04 25.61
C GLY A 112 -6.95 -7.21 25.16
N SER A 113 -7.80 -6.23 25.49
CA SER A 113 -9.23 -6.28 25.22
C SER A 113 -9.56 -6.14 23.73
N THR A 114 -10.42 -7.02 23.22
CA THR A 114 -10.97 -6.94 21.87
C THR A 114 -12.06 -5.87 21.72
N SER A 115 -12.65 -5.37 22.81
CA SER A 115 -13.69 -4.34 22.80
C SER A 115 -13.15 -2.90 22.74
N GLY A 116 -11.82 -2.70 22.90
CA GLY A 116 -11.20 -1.38 22.80
C GLY A 116 -11.34 -0.77 21.40
N THR A 117 -11.58 0.56 21.34
CA THR A 117 -11.70 1.29 20.06
C THR A 117 -10.46 2.11 19.73
N THR A 118 -9.48 2.16 20.62
CA THR A 118 -8.22 2.90 20.48
C THR A 118 -7.04 1.94 20.42
N GLY A 119 -5.95 2.39 19.84
CA GLY A 119 -4.70 1.63 19.74
C GLY A 119 -3.71 2.29 18.79
N SER A 120 -2.60 1.62 18.52
CA SER A 120 -1.56 2.08 17.61
C SER A 120 -0.84 0.90 16.98
N PHE A 121 -0.17 1.13 15.86
CA PHE A 121 0.70 0.13 15.21
C PHE A 121 2.16 0.33 15.62
N THR A 122 2.42 0.36 16.94
CA THR A 122 3.77 0.56 17.50
C THR A 122 4.40 -0.73 18.05
N SER A 123 3.59 -1.72 18.32
CA SER A 123 4.07 -3.03 18.82
C SER A 123 3.18 -4.17 18.35
N CYS A 124 3.80 -5.32 18.10
CA CYS A 124 3.15 -6.57 17.70
C CYS A 124 3.82 -7.72 18.48
N THR A 125 3.15 -8.23 19.51
CA THR A 125 3.75 -9.23 20.42
C THR A 125 2.84 -10.44 20.61
N THR A 126 1.73 -10.29 21.33
CA THR A 126 0.78 -11.36 21.66
C THR A 126 -0.45 -11.24 20.75
N ASN A 127 -0.95 -12.37 20.24
CA ASN A 127 -2.00 -12.42 19.24
C ASN A 127 -1.68 -11.54 18.01
N CYS A 128 -0.41 -11.52 17.65
CA CYS A 128 0.14 -10.73 16.58
C CYS A 128 1.40 -11.40 16.03
N LEU A 129 1.54 -11.46 14.71
CA LEU A 129 2.64 -12.09 13.99
C LEU A 129 3.27 -11.07 13.05
N VAL A 130 4.58 -10.91 13.14
CA VAL A 130 5.36 -10.01 12.29
C VAL A 130 6.06 -10.80 11.20
N PHE A 131 5.92 -10.32 9.97
CA PHE A 131 6.57 -10.88 8.79
C PHE A 131 7.47 -9.84 8.14
N HIS A 132 8.64 -10.28 7.67
CA HIS A 132 9.52 -9.48 6.83
C HIS A 132 9.64 -10.11 5.44
N TYR A 133 9.75 -9.26 4.43
CA TYR A 133 9.98 -9.70 3.07
C TYR A 133 11.44 -10.11 2.88
N SER A 134 11.69 -11.33 2.40
CA SER A 134 13.04 -11.86 2.14
C SER A 134 13.06 -12.59 0.81
N GLY A 135 13.78 -12.04 -0.14
CA GLY A 135 14.00 -12.63 -1.46
C GLY A 135 12.77 -12.74 -2.33
N SER A 136 11.81 -13.58 -2.01
CA SER A 136 10.61 -13.82 -2.81
C SER A 136 9.36 -14.11 -1.99
N SER A 137 9.47 -14.12 -0.66
CA SER A 137 8.37 -14.47 0.25
C SER A 137 8.42 -13.66 1.53
N PHE A 138 7.30 -13.59 2.22
CA PHE A 138 7.25 -13.14 3.60
C PHE A 138 7.59 -14.28 4.55
N THR A 139 8.50 -14.04 5.48
CA THR A 139 8.88 -14.97 6.53
C THR A 139 8.53 -14.39 7.90
N GLN A 140 7.93 -15.19 8.78
CA GLN A 140 7.65 -14.75 10.13
C GLN A 140 8.97 -14.53 10.90
N SER A 141 9.09 -13.36 11.53
CA SER A 141 10.29 -12.96 12.28
C SER A 141 10.06 -12.91 13.77
N SER A 142 8.86 -12.50 14.21
CA SER A 142 8.54 -12.35 15.64
C SER A 142 7.03 -12.40 15.90
N GLY A 143 6.66 -12.24 17.16
CA GLY A 143 5.28 -12.28 17.61
C GLY A 143 4.77 -13.71 17.82
N SER A 144 3.57 -13.81 18.41
CA SER A 144 2.92 -15.09 18.68
C SER A 144 1.41 -14.96 18.57
N TRP A 145 0.80 -15.84 17.80
CA TRP A 145 -0.64 -16.02 17.74
C TRP A 145 -0.98 -17.45 17.35
N SER A 146 -1.57 -18.18 18.29
CA SER A 146 -2.02 -19.54 17.99
C SER A 146 -3.37 -19.52 17.29
N HIS A 147 -3.48 -20.24 16.18
CA HIS A 147 -4.74 -20.45 15.48
C HIS A 147 -5.84 -21.05 16.38
N THR A 148 -5.45 -21.78 17.42
CA THR A 148 -6.40 -22.37 18.39
C THR A 148 -7.07 -21.34 19.30
N LEU A 149 -6.53 -20.11 19.38
CA LEU A 149 -7.10 -19.01 20.16
C LEU A 149 -8.17 -18.21 19.38
N VAL A 150 -8.37 -18.52 18.10
CA VAL A 150 -9.38 -17.85 17.26
C VAL A 150 -10.77 -18.34 17.66
N ASN A 151 -11.67 -17.39 18.00
CA ASN A 151 -13.11 -17.65 18.13
C ASN A 151 -13.81 -17.45 16.80
N ALA A 152 -14.30 -18.52 16.20
CA ALA A 152 -15.02 -18.54 14.94
C ALA A 152 -16.38 -19.28 15.07
N CYS A 153 -17.04 -19.15 16.22
CA CYS A 153 -18.33 -19.80 16.48
C CYS A 153 -19.48 -19.06 15.80
N PRO A 154 -20.33 -19.75 15.03
CA PRO A 154 -21.50 -19.15 14.41
C PRO A 154 -22.42 -18.48 15.44
N GLY A 155 -22.75 -17.21 15.22
CA GLY A 155 -23.66 -16.46 16.09
C GLY A 155 -23.04 -15.95 17.41
N ASP A 156 -21.75 -16.20 17.67
CA ASP A 156 -21.07 -15.63 18.82
C ASP A 156 -20.73 -14.15 18.59
N ALA A 157 -21.17 -13.28 19.49
CA ALA A 157 -20.85 -11.85 19.46
C ALA A 157 -19.34 -11.57 19.64
N GLY A 158 -18.63 -12.49 20.30
CA GLY A 158 -17.18 -12.43 20.57
C GLY A 158 -16.30 -13.07 19.49
N MET A 159 -16.80 -13.25 18.27
CA MET A 159 -15.95 -13.74 17.17
C MET A 159 -14.73 -12.85 16.98
N THR A 160 -13.58 -13.48 16.76
CA THR A 160 -12.29 -12.81 16.59
C THR A 160 -12.26 -12.03 15.28
N ASN A 161 -11.69 -10.82 15.31
CA ASN A 161 -11.35 -10.05 14.13
C ASN A 161 -9.88 -10.23 13.80
N VAL A 162 -9.57 -10.45 12.53
CA VAL A 162 -8.21 -10.51 12.02
C VAL A 162 -7.88 -9.24 11.24
N GLY A 163 -6.72 -8.65 11.53
CA GLY A 163 -6.18 -7.52 10.80
C GLY A 163 -4.89 -7.87 10.08
N VAL A 164 -4.68 -7.23 8.96
CA VAL A 164 -3.39 -7.18 8.26
C VAL A 164 -2.96 -5.73 8.16
N PHE A 165 -1.77 -5.43 8.63
CA PHE A 165 -1.12 -4.12 8.55
C PHE A 165 0.17 -4.26 7.78
N ILE A 166 0.49 -3.27 6.94
CA ILE A 166 1.76 -3.20 6.22
C ILE A 166 2.34 -1.81 6.38
N LYS A 167 3.63 -1.77 6.67
CA LYS A 167 4.47 -0.58 6.62
C LYS A 167 5.47 -0.72 5.49
N ALA A 168 5.51 0.27 4.61
CA ALA A 168 6.41 0.31 3.47
C ALA A 168 6.97 1.71 3.27
N ASN A 169 8.13 1.82 2.61
CA ASN A 169 8.77 3.06 2.25
C ASN A 169 8.56 3.34 0.76
N HIS A 170 7.89 4.43 0.43
CA HIS A 170 7.90 4.95 -0.94
C HIS A 170 9.16 5.77 -1.17
N ARG A 171 9.88 5.49 -2.26
CA ARG A 171 11.09 6.22 -2.65
C ARG A 171 10.79 7.17 -3.79
N PHE A 172 11.07 8.45 -3.59
CA PHE A 172 10.96 9.45 -4.64
C PHE A 172 12.08 9.28 -5.69
N VAL A 173 11.73 9.47 -6.96
CA VAL A 173 12.66 9.30 -8.09
C VAL A 173 13.52 10.54 -8.32
N SER A 174 12.90 11.74 -8.20
CA SER A 174 13.60 13.01 -8.46
C SER A 174 14.46 13.50 -7.31
N GLY A 175 14.17 13.08 -6.08
CA GLY A 175 14.79 13.61 -4.86
C GLY A 175 14.40 15.05 -4.51
N ILE A 176 13.53 15.72 -5.29
CA ILE A 176 13.09 17.10 -5.06
C ILE A 176 12.22 17.20 -3.80
N PHE A 177 11.39 16.16 -3.55
CA PHE A 177 10.46 16.10 -2.42
C PHE A 177 11.01 15.30 -1.23
N GLY A 178 12.30 15.00 -1.20
CA GLY A 178 12.95 14.13 -0.24
C GLY A 178 13.34 12.78 -0.84
N ASN A 179 13.86 11.88 0.00
CA ASN A 179 14.32 10.58 -0.47
C ASN A 179 13.25 9.50 -0.34
N THR A 180 12.59 9.46 0.83
CA THR A 180 11.57 8.44 1.16
C THR A 180 10.47 9.01 2.01
N VAL A 181 9.29 8.38 1.96
CA VAL A 181 8.17 8.63 2.85
C VAL A 181 7.56 7.29 3.25
N ASP A 182 7.25 7.14 4.55
CA ASP A 182 6.55 5.95 5.04
C ASP A 182 5.10 5.96 4.59
N ILE A 183 4.66 4.84 4.04
CA ILE A 183 3.26 4.57 3.73
C ILE A 183 2.81 3.37 4.56
N THR A 184 1.65 3.50 5.18
CA THR A 184 1.05 2.43 5.97
C THR A 184 -0.41 2.26 5.59
N ASP A 185 -0.88 1.03 5.62
CA ASP A 185 -2.31 0.75 5.50
C ASP A 185 -2.64 -0.54 6.27
N HIS A 186 -3.91 -0.70 6.60
CA HIS A 186 -4.41 -1.89 7.27
C HIS A 186 -5.84 -2.22 6.84
N ALA A 187 -6.18 -3.48 6.94
CA ALA A 187 -7.55 -3.96 6.73
C ALA A 187 -7.90 -4.96 7.83
N VAL A 188 -9.12 -4.86 8.34
CA VAL A 188 -9.65 -5.73 9.38
C VAL A 188 -10.92 -6.39 8.92
N LEU A 189 -11.01 -7.70 9.11
CA LEU A 189 -12.20 -8.48 8.83
C LEU A 189 -12.49 -9.40 10.03
N ARG A 190 -13.73 -9.79 10.19
CA ARG A 190 -14.10 -10.84 11.13
C ARG A 190 -13.79 -12.19 10.50
N PHE A 191 -13.29 -13.14 11.29
CA PHE A 191 -13.14 -14.51 10.80
C PHE A 191 -14.49 -15.06 10.33
N GLU A 192 -14.47 -15.84 9.28
CA GLU A 192 -15.67 -16.54 8.82
C GLU A 192 -16.06 -17.62 9.84
N PRO A 193 -17.35 -17.79 10.13
CA PRO A 193 -17.80 -18.82 11.06
C PRO A 193 -17.52 -20.21 10.50
N ILE A 194 -17.03 -21.11 11.36
CA ILE A 194 -16.80 -22.51 10.99
C ILE A 194 -18.16 -23.17 10.74
N PRO A 195 -18.36 -23.79 9.56
CA PRO A 195 -19.62 -24.48 9.25
C PRO A 195 -19.90 -25.61 10.24
N ALA A 196 -21.16 -25.85 10.57
CA ALA A 196 -21.58 -26.90 11.51
C ALA A 196 -21.05 -28.30 11.14
N SER A 197 -20.88 -28.60 9.85
CA SER A 197 -20.30 -29.84 9.36
C SER A 197 -18.83 -30.03 9.74
N GLN A 198 -18.09 -28.95 9.88
CA GLN A 198 -16.69 -28.99 10.34
C GLN A 198 -16.56 -29.02 11.87
N LEU A 199 -17.55 -28.46 12.59
CA LEU A 199 -17.61 -28.52 14.05
C LEU A 199 -17.71 -29.95 14.56
N LEU A 200 -18.37 -30.85 13.83
CA LEU A 200 -18.50 -32.28 14.17
C LEU A 200 -17.18 -33.03 14.06
N GLN A 201 -16.22 -32.53 13.26
CA GLN A 201 -14.91 -33.14 13.08
C GLN A 201 -13.82 -32.57 13.99
N SER A 202 -13.87 -31.27 14.27
CA SER A 202 -12.87 -30.55 15.08
C SER A 202 -13.33 -30.26 16.53
N GLY A 203 -14.60 -30.45 16.84
CA GLY A 203 -15.20 -30.34 18.17
C GLY A 203 -15.25 -28.94 18.79
N GLN A 204 -14.52 -27.96 18.26
CA GLN A 204 -14.46 -26.63 18.89
C GLN A 204 -14.31 -25.52 17.85
N CYS A 205 -15.16 -24.50 17.97
CA CYS A 205 -15.10 -23.27 17.18
C CYS A 205 -14.48 -22.09 17.97
N LYS A 206 -14.19 -22.25 19.26
CA LYS A 206 -13.54 -21.27 20.12
C LYS A 206 -12.53 -21.92 21.05
N PRO A 207 -11.64 -21.12 21.68
CA PRO A 207 -10.68 -21.57 22.68
C PRO A 207 -11.33 -22.31 23.86
#